data_0c330ab454c7d7f5e37e6dfab03ffdf2
#
_entry.id   0c330ab454c7d7f5e37e6dfab03ffdf2
#
_cell.length_a   1.000
_cell.length_b   1.000
_cell.length_c   1.000
_cell.angle_alpha   90.00
_cell.angle_beta   90.00
_cell.angle_gamma   90.00
#
_symmetry.space_group_name_H-M   'P 1'
#
loop_
_entity.id
_entity.type
_entity.pdbx_description
1 polymer ?
#
loop_
_entity_poly.entity_id
_entity_poly.type
_entity_poly.pdbx_seq_one_letter_code
_entity_poly.pdbx_strand_id
1 'polypeptide(L)'
;STLFTSGSATMTLIVNKAPFDISWYESNLRKIFTLGQFELKEPTYPSTYDGIIRYSTSNRSIVSLEGKTVNFEMIGRVILTARFERSANYQDAQISVVLDVVRANQVIISSDLPNETPLKDFTSIPISATSTSGAPVYIEVTPGSAGSISGTLGNYQLVTNNQTGIVTITFFTVENDHPNFYPATLELNLDVVKLNQNISFQPEPPVEINYSEDLELEINAVSDSNLDVNVEKQDLSVSSLQNKILRVNNIGQIYITAEQGGNEFYNPTTANRVITILPGNTELSNFSIPDKFVYDDDFEITPPISSRDDEITYSSDNPDVAVVSGTTIIIVGVGNCNITAFIDSNNFYKSATLSAPFLVKPRDTDQDGIPDDSDNCPDVANPDQSDEDFDGVGDYCDPDFPLCEGCPLPENEIKVSRLITPDTFGPESTWQIINIENFPNSRVFIYNRNGQLVFEKVGYQNDWNGTYQETGEYLPAGPYYFFVEVSEIGEIKKGWLYLNY
;
A
#
# COMPACT_ATOMS: atom_id res chain seq x y z
N SER A 1 -9.74 -92.85 -122.52
CA SER A 1 -10.21 -91.95 -121.52
C SER A 1 -9.69 -92.34 -120.14
N THR A 2 -8.86 -91.49 -119.66
CA THR A 2 -8.28 -91.62 -118.29
C THR A 2 -9.08 -90.79 -117.27
N LEU A 3 -9.62 -91.50 -116.39
CA LEU A 3 -10.34 -90.90 -115.24
C LEU A 3 -9.33 -90.46 -114.18
N PHE A 4 -9.28 -89.13 -113.89
CA PHE A 4 -8.54 -88.62 -112.73
C PHE A 4 -9.49 -88.63 -111.54
N THR A 5 -9.12 -89.33 -110.53
CA THR A 5 -9.79 -89.32 -109.23
C THR A 5 -9.24 -88.11 -108.42
N SER A 6 -10.12 -87.27 -107.96
CA SER A 6 -9.71 -86.13 -107.12
C SER A 6 -9.32 -86.66 -105.72
N GLY A 7 -8.07 -86.48 -105.34
CA GLY A 7 -7.60 -86.76 -103.99
C GLY A 7 -7.61 -85.44 -103.19
N SER A 8 -8.31 -85.47 -102.11
CA SER A 8 -8.25 -84.40 -101.06
C SER A 8 -7.14 -84.74 -100.07
N ALA A 9 -6.19 -83.87 -99.87
CA ALA A 9 -5.19 -83.97 -98.82
C ALA A 9 -5.62 -83.09 -97.66
N THR A 10 -5.82 -83.62 -96.48
CA THR A 10 -6.10 -82.90 -95.25
C THR A 10 -4.78 -82.62 -94.52
N MET A 11 -4.45 -81.35 -94.32
CA MET A 11 -3.31 -80.94 -93.54
C MET A 11 -3.79 -80.54 -92.15
N THR A 12 -3.29 -81.16 -91.09
CA THR A 12 -3.57 -80.78 -89.76
C THR A 12 -2.51 -79.77 -89.27
N LEU A 13 -2.93 -78.57 -89.08
CA LEU A 13 -2.08 -77.54 -88.47
C LEU A 13 -2.15 -77.60 -86.95
N ILE A 14 -1.09 -77.98 -86.31
CA ILE A 14 -1.01 -77.96 -84.81
C ILE A 14 -0.42 -76.60 -84.46
N VAL A 15 -1.25 -75.73 -83.79
CA VAL A 15 -0.83 -74.51 -83.22
C VAL A 15 -0.50 -74.74 -81.80
N ASN A 16 0.76 -74.64 -81.41
CA ASN A 16 1.20 -74.78 -80.02
C ASN A 16 1.14 -73.43 -79.32
N LYS A 17 0.81 -73.43 -77.96
CA LYS A 17 0.86 -72.21 -77.13
C LYS A 17 2.30 -71.61 -77.12
N ALA A 18 2.41 -70.28 -77.22
CA ALA A 18 3.65 -69.60 -77.23
C ALA A 18 4.21 -69.39 -75.77
N PRO A 19 5.52 -69.56 -75.59
CA PRO A 19 6.12 -69.07 -74.35
C PRO A 19 6.09 -67.52 -74.33
N PHE A 20 6.12 -66.92 -73.16
CA PHE A 20 6.11 -65.47 -72.92
C PHE A 20 6.99 -65.06 -71.75
N ASP A 21 7.50 -63.85 -71.77
CA ASP A 21 8.31 -63.29 -70.72
C ASP A 21 7.42 -62.61 -69.64
N ILE A 22 7.71 -62.92 -68.36
CA ILE A 22 7.09 -62.31 -67.18
C ILE A 22 8.18 -61.81 -66.28
N SER A 23 7.98 -60.63 -65.75
CA SER A 23 8.89 -60.03 -64.73
C SER A 23 8.13 -59.33 -63.62
N TRP A 24 8.67 -59.42 -62.46
CA TRP A 24 8.23 -58.54 -61.38
C TRP A 24 9.24 -57.38 -61.26
N TYR A 25 8.71 -56.19 -60.91
CA TYR A 25 9.55 -54.95 -60.86
C TYR A 25 10.62 -55.12 -59.77
N GLU A 26 10.35 -55.84 -58.69
CA GLU A 26 11.27 -56.11 -57.58
C GLU A 26 11.36 -57.63 -57.35
N SER A 27 12.55 -58.14 -57.12
CA SER A 27 12.76 -59.55 -56.76
C SER A 27 12.57 -59.86 -55.30
N ASN A 28 12.70 -58.80 -54.42
CA ASN A 28 12.49 -58.87 -52.99
C ASN A 28 11.63 -57.70 -52.52
N LEU A 29 10.52 -57.96 -51.83
CA LEU A 29 9.67 -56.95 -51.21
C LEU A 29 9.95 -56.96 -49.70
N ARG A 30 10.14 -55.77 -49.12
CA ARG A 30 10.20 -55.61 -47.68
C ARG A 30 9.04 -54.73 -47.23
N LYS A 31 8.19 -55.20 -46.33
CA LYS A 31 7.05 -54.49 -45.79
C LYS A 31 7.09 -54.53 -44.29
N ILE A 32 6.77 -53.40 -43.66
CA ILE A 32 6.56 -53.33 -42.23
C ILE A 32 5.18 -53.86 -41.95
N PHE A 33 5.05 -54.72 -40.91
CA PHE A 33 3.77 -55.25 -40.47
C PHE A 33 2.77 -54.11 -40.19
N THR A 34 1.56 -54.27 -40.66
CA THR A 34 0.45 -53.35 -40.33
C THR A 34 -0.78 -54.20 -40.06
N LEU A 35 -1.72 -53.67 -39.26
CA LEU A 35 -3.05 -54.29 -39.05
C LEU A 35 -3.94 -54.13 -40.32
N GLY A 36 -3.40 -53.72 -41.42
CA GLY A 36 -4.10 -53.51 -42.68
C GLY A 36 -3.60 -54.40 -43.81
N GLN A 37 -3.90 -54.04 -45.03
CA GLN A 37 -3.62 -54.76 -46.22
C GLN A 37 -2.87 -53.84 -47.25
N PHE A 38 -2.22 -54.47 -48.22
CA PHE A 38 -1.71 -53.74 -49.37
C PHE A 38 -2.02 -54.49 -50.68
N GLU A 39 -2.11 -53.76 -51.77
CA GLU A 39 -2.27 -54.30 -53.11
C GLU A 39 -0.91 -54.72 -53.67
N LEU A 40 -0.80 -55.98 -54.10
CA LEU A 40 0.38 -56.49 -54.78
C LEU A 40 0.41 -55.90 -56.20
N LYS A 41 1.53 -55.28 -56.54
CA LYS A 41 1.74 -54.77 -57.90
C LYS A 41 1.85 -55.96 -58.85
N GLU A 42 1.06 -55.93 -59.91
CA GLU A 42 1.06 -57.03 -60.90
C GLU A 42 2.41 -57.21 -61.58
N PRO A 43 2.81 -58.46 -61.90
CA PRO A 43 3.95 -58.67 -62.77
C PRO A 43 3.71 -58.03 -64.13
N THR A 44 4.80 -57.68 -64.83
CA THR A 44 4.73 -57.26 -66.24
C THR A 44 4.61 -58.49 -67.09
N TYR A 45 3.63 -58.52 -67.99
CA TYR A 45 3.37 -59.58 -68.99
C TYR A 45 2.79 -58.96 -70.28
N PRO A 46 2.74 -59.74 -71.42
CA PRO A 46 2.19 -59.24 -72.69
C PRO A 46 0.72 -58.79 -72.54
N SER A 47 0.39 -57.61 -73.06
CA SER A 47 -0.99 -57.07 -73.03
C SER A 47 -2.02 -57.94 -73.79
N THR A 48 -1.56 -58.88 -74.60
CA THR A 48 -2.36 -59.86 -75.33
C THR A 48 -2.64 -61.15 -74.56
N TYR A 49 -2.14 -61.20 -73.30
CA TYR A 49 -2.41 -62.40 -72.47
C TYR A 49 -3.88 -62.49 -72.14
N ASP A 50 -4.50 -63.64 -72.45
CA ASP A 50 -5.95 -63.89 -72.36
C ASP A 50 -6.33 -64.89 -71.26
N GLY A 51 -5.36 -65.30 -70.45
CA GLY A 51 -5.58 -66.28 -69.36
C GLY A 51 -5.95 -65.66 -68.02
N ILE A 52 -5.86 -66.45 -66.97
CA ILE A 52 -6.18 -66.11 -65.59
C ILE A 52 -4.85 -65.99 -64.82
N ILE A 53 -4.70 -64.95 -64.01
CA ILE A 53 -3.58 -64.81 -63.07
C ILE A 53 -4.10 -65.21 -61.68
N ARG A 54 -3.43 -66.16 -61.03
CA ARG A 54 -3.73 -66.58 -59.66
C ARG A 54 -2.54 -66.28 -58.77
N TYR A 55 -2.82 -65.61 -57.67
CA TYR A 55 -1.80 -65.30 -56.65
C TYR A 55 -1.89 -66.35 -55.53
N SER A 56 -0.72 -66.75 -55.02
CA SER A 56 -0.61 -67.69 -53.91
C SER A 56 0.57 -67.31 -53.00
N THR A 57 0.52 -67.70 -51.75
CA THR A 57 1.58 -67.55 -50.77
C THR A 57 2.13 -68.91 -50.31
N SER A 58 3.43 -68.95 -50.06
CA SER A 58 4.05 -70.14 -49.50
C SER A 58 3.68 -70.41 -48.04
N ASN A 59 3.18 -69.41 -47.29
CA ASN A 59 2.77 -69.52 -45.92
C ASN A 59 1.63 -68.56 -45.58
N ARG A 60 0.40 -69.13 -45.41
CA ARG A 60 -0.78 -68.35 -45.06
C ARG A 60 -0.79 -67.82 -43.61
N SER A 61 0.05 -68.38 -42.74
CA SER A 61 0.21 -67.85 -41.36
C SER A 61 1.01 -66.60 -41.29
N ILE A 62 1.71 -66.23 -42.37
CA ILE A 62 2.46 -64.98 -42.46
C ILE A 62 1.69 -63.94 -43.25
N VAL A 63 1.13 -64.31 -44.39
CA VAL A 63 0.24 -63.47 -45.18
C VAL A 63 -0.87 -64.30 -45.81
N SER A 64 -2.07 -63.77 -45.89
CA SER A 64 -3.18 -64.29 -46.64
C SER A 64 -3.42 -63.44 -47.89
N LEU A 65 -3.99 -64.04 -48.96
CA LEU A 65 -4.22 -63.35 -50.22
C LEU A 65 -5.71 -63.46 -50.63
N GLU A 66 -6.29 -62.33 -51.00
CA GLU A 66 -7.58 -62.20 -51.66
C GLU A 66 -7.36 -61.56 -53.05
N GLY A 67 -7.21 -62.40 -54.09
CA GLY A 67 -6.73 -61.91 -55.36
C GLY A 67 -5.30 -61.38 -55.25
N LYS A 68 -5.11 -60.11 -55.51
CA LYS A 68 -3.83 -59.43 -55.34
C LYS A 68 -3.70 -58.63 -54.04
N THR A 69 -4.76 -58.64 -53.19
CA THR A 69 -4.73 -58.01 -51.90
C THR A 69 -4.01 -58.93 -50.90
N VAL A 70 -2.97 -58.40 -50.27
CA VAL A 70 -2.12 -59.07 -49.28
C VAL A 70 -2.51 -58.61 -47.89
N ASN A 71 -3.01 -59.50 -47.05
CA ASN A 71 -3.29 -59.26 -45.63
C ASN A 71 -2.13 -59.78 -44.81
N PHE A 72 -1.66 -59.02 -43.88
CA PHE A 72 -0.59 -59.41 -42.93
C PHE A 72 -1.16 -60.18 -41.75
N GLU A 73 -0.63 -61.38 -41.51
CA GLU A 73 -1.01 -62.21 -40.35
C GLU A 73 0.12 -62.26 -39.32
N MET A 74 1.37 -62.36 -39.78
CA MET A 74 2.53 -62.46 -38.90
C MET A 74 3.79 -61.94 -39.63
N ILE A 75 4.80 -61.54 -38.85
CA ILE A 75 6.15 -61.28 -39.38
C ILE A 75 6.77 -62.54 -39.92
N GLY A 76 7.61 -62.44 -40.92
CA GLY A 76 8.35 -63.55 -41.51
C GLY A 76 8.61 -63.37 -42.97
N ARG A 77 9.24 -64.40 -43.53
CA ARG A 77 9.61 -64.44 -44.97
C ARG A 77 8.70 -65.40 -45.71
N VAL A 78 8.06 -64.96 -46.77
CA VAL A 78 7.22 -65.79 -47.63
C VAL A 78 7.56 -65.58 -49.10
N ILE A 79 7.20 -66.54 -49.91
CA ILE A 79 7.26 -66.44 -51.33
C ILE A 79 5.83 -66.23 -51.86
N LEU A 80 5.64 -65.15 -52.58
CA LEU A 80 4.39 -64.87 -53.31
C LEU A 80 4.62 -65.29 -54.76
N THR A 81 3.65 -66.06 -55.27
CA THR A 81 3.74 -66.60 -56.62
C THR A 81 2.51 -66.14 -57.43
N ALA A 82 2.76 -65.57 -58.61
CA ALA A 82 1.75 -65.31 -59.61
C ALA A 82 1.82 -66.43 -60.67
N ARG A 83 0.72 -67.18 -60.82
CA ARG A 83 0.56 -68.21 -61.84
C ARG A 83 -0.36 -67.74 -62.90
N PHE A 84 0.18 -67.83 -64.17
CA PHE A 84 -0.52 -67.52 -65.39
C PHE A 84 -1.05 -68.83 -65.99
N GLU A 85 -2.34 -69.00 -66.06
CA GLU A 85 -3.01 -70.26 -66.37
C GLU A 85 -4.16 -70.05 -67.36
N ARG A 86 -4.55 -71.12 -68.07
CA ARG A 86 -5.74 -71.16 -68.91
C ARG A 86 -5.80 -70.18 -70.04
N SER A 87 -4.68 -69.69 -70.55
CA SER A 87 -4.64 -68.95 -71.75
C SER A 87 -4.89 -69.86 -72.95
N ALA A 88 -5.59 -69.36 -73.94
CA ALA A 88 -5.74 -70.04 -75.20
C ALA A 88 -4.45 -70.01 -76.06
N ASN A 89 -3.71 -68.90 -75.90
CA ASN A 89 -2.60 -68.59 -76.79
C ASN A 89 -1.20 -68.82 -76.24
N TYR A 90 -1.12 -68.81 -74.87
CA TYR A 90 0.17 -68.81 -74.12
C TYR A 90 0.31 -70.08 -73.27
N GLN A 91 1.54 -70.57 -73.03
CA GLN A 91 1.89 -71.59 -72.11
C GLN A 91 1.68 -71.11 -70.71
N ASP A 92 1.35 -72.11 -69.72
CA ASP A 92 1.33 -71.77 -68.35
C ASP A 92 2.71 -71.32 -67.81
N ALA A 93 2.75 -70.29 -67.04
CA ALA A 93 3.99 -69.70 -66.50
C ALA A 93 3.79 -69.30 -65.08
N GLN A 94 4.83 -69.11 -64.30
CA GLN A 94 4.79 -68.56 -62.96
C GLN A 94 6.01 -67.71 -62.66
N ILE A 95 5.83 -66.72 -61.83
CA ILE A 95 6.92 -65.90 -61.31
C ILE A 95 6.69 -65.73 -59.80
N SER A 96 7.79 -65.66 -59.06
CA SER A 96 7.75 -65.53 -57.62
C SER A 96 8.58 -64.35 -57.13
N VAL A 97 8.13 -63.74 -56.05
CA VAL A 97 8.84 -62.69 -55.36
C VAL A 97 8.92 -63.06 -53.88
N VAL A 98 10.03 -62.73 -53.24
CA VAL A 98 10.17 -62.88 -51.76
C VAL A 98 9.55 -61.65 -51.11
N LEU A 99 8.69 -61.85 -50.11
CA LEU A 99 8.19 -60.83 -49.26
C LEU A 99 8.73 -61.05 -47.83
N ASP A 100 9.49 -60.08 -47.31
CA ASP A 100 9.90 -60.01 -45.92
C ASP A 100 8.94 -59.09 -45.17
N VAL A 101 8.13 -59.63 -44.32
CA VAL A 101 7.30 -58.88 -43.36
C VAL A 101 8.08 -58.69 -42.08
N VAL A 102 8.44 -57.43 -41.78
CA VAL A 102 9.27 -57.07 -40.59
C VAL A 102 8.43 -56.42 -39.54
N ARG A 103 8.89 -56.46 -38.29
CA ARG A 103 8.21 -55.85 -37.14
C ARG A 103 7.93 -54.39 -37.39
N ALA A 104 6.78 -53.94 -36.86
CA ALA A 104 6.41 -52.56 -36.80
C ALA A 104 6.79 -51.96 -35.42
N ASN A 105 6.94 -50.66 -35.39
CA ASN A 105 6.99 -49.93 -34.14
C ASN A 105 5.56 -49.74 -33.62
N GLN A 106 5.43 -49.67 -32.31
CA GLN A 106 4.20 -49.30 -31.64
C GLN A 106 4.44 -48.17 -30.69
N VAL A 107 3.36 -47.48 -30.29
CA VAL A 107 3.39 -46.34 -29.36
C VAL A 107 2.45 -46.69 -28.22
N ILE A 108 2.87 -46.33 -27.02
CA ILE A 108 2.03 -46.41 -25.81
C ILE A 108 1.37 -45.04 -25.61
N ILE A 109 0.07 -45.06 -25.36
CA ILE A 109 -0.75 -43.87 -25.03
C ILE A 109 -1.29 -44.12 -23.63
N SER A 110 -0.86 -43.27 -22.69
CA SER A 110 -1.32 -43.33 -21.30
C SER A 110 -2.48 -42.40 -21.04
N SER A 111 -3.22 -42.64 -19.97
CA SER A 111 -4.10 -41.65 -19.36
C SER A 111 -3.30 -40.41 -18.94
N ASP A 112 -3.97 -39.27 -18.87
CA ASP A 112 -3.36 -38.03 -18.36
C ASP A 112 -3.00 -38.21 -16.89
N LEU A 113 -1.77 -37.85 -16.56
CA LEU A 113 -1.27 -37.77 -15.19
C LEU A 113 -0.92 -36.30 -14.91
N PRO A 114 -1.22 -35.77 -13.70
CA PRO A 114 -0.74 -34.46 -13.32
C PRO A 114 0.81 -34.50 -13.24
N ASN A 115 1.45 -33.35 -13.56
CA ASN A 115 2.90 -33.25 -13.39
C ASN A 115 3.30 -33.22 -11.90
N GLU A 116 2.40 -32.75 -11.06
CA GLU A 116 2.60 -32.54 -9.62
C GLU A 116 1.32 -32.92 -8.86
N THR A 117 1.46 -33.48 -7.66
CA THR A 117 0.36 -33.70 -6.73
C THR A 117 0.82 -33.46 -5.30
N PRO A 118 0.01 -32.74 -4.46
CA PRO A 118 0.31 -32.60 -3.05
C PRO A 118 0.25 -33.94 -2.32
N LEU A 119 1.23 -34.22 -1.46
CA LEU A 119 1.23 -35.44 -0.64
C LEU A 119 -0.04 -35.58 0.20
N LYS A 120 -0.54 -34.47 0.75
CA LYS A 120 -1.76 -34.43 1.55
C LYS A 120 -2.98 -34.97 0.81
N ASP A 121 -3.06 -34.70 -0.50
CA ASP A 121 -4.20 -35.03 -1.36
C ASP A 121 -3.98 -36.31 -2.17
N PHE A 122 -2.74 -36.86 -2.12
CA PHE A 122 -2.37 -38.07 -2.87
C PHE A 122 -2.76 -39.30 -2.10
N THR A 123 -3.96 -39.82 -2.38
CA THR A 123 -4.41 -41.13 -1.85
C THR A 123 -4.22 -42.21 -2.88
N SER A 124 -4.86 -42.09 -4.04
CA SER A 124 -4.66 -42.97 -5.21
C SER A 124 -5.07 -42.24 -6.49
N ILE A 125 -4.36 -42.55 -7.57
CA ILE A 125 -4.64 -42.01 -8.91
C ILE A 125 -4.85 -43.23 -9.84
N PRO A 126 -6.00 -43.39 -10.49
CA PRO A 126 -6.19 -44.42 -11.50
C PRO A 126 -5.30 -44.16 -12.70
N ILE A 127 -4.56 -45.16 -13.15
CA ILE A 127 -3.70 -45.07 -14.32
C ILE A 127 -4.02 -46.20 -15.32
N SER A 128 -4.03 -45.85 -16.58
CA SER A 128 -4.25 -46.74 -17.69
C SER A 128 -3.42 -46.38 -18.88
N ALA A 129 -3.14 -47.34 -19.72
CA ALA A 129 -2.50 -47.10 -21.00
C ALA A 129 -2.94 -48.11 -22.03
N THR A 130 -2.85 -47.73 -23.29
CA THR A 130 -3.13 -48.60 -24.44
C THR A 130 -1.94 -48.55 -25.40
N SER A 131 -1.76 -49.61 -26.15
CA SER A 131 -0.77 -49.65 -27.23
C SER A 131 -1.45 -49.54 -28.60
N THR A 132 -0.82 -48.97 -29.58
CA THR A 132 -1.31 -48.88 -30.95
C THR A 132 -1.37 -50.24 -31.65
N SER A 133 -0.71 -51.24 -31.10
CA SER A 133 -0.79 -52.66 -31.58
C SER A 133 -1.97 -53.43 -30.96
N GLY A 134 -2.60 -52.91 -29.90
CA GLY A 134 -3.55 -53.67 -29.08
C GLY A 134 -2.92 -54.62 -28.06
N ALA A 135 -1.57 -54.64 -27.96
CA ALA A 135 -0.89 -55.45 -26.95
C ALA A 135 -1.19 -54.92 -25.54
N PRO A 136 -1.26 -55.77 -24.52
CA PRO A 136 -1.37 -55.40 -23.14
C PRO A 136 -0.21 -54.46 -22.73
N VAL A 137 -0.52 -53.39 -21.96
CA VAL A 137 0.48 -52.49 -21.41
C VAL A 137 0.63 -52.78 -19.92
N TYR A 138 1.85 -53.10 -19.52
CA TYR A 138 2.24 -53.32 -18.14
C TYR A 138 2.77 -52.02 -17.56
N ILE A 139 2.63 -51.86 -16.23
CA ILE A 139 3.03 -50.65 -15.54
C ILE A 139 3.90 -51.07 -14.35
N GLU A 140 5.03 -50.37 -14.20
CA GLU A 140 5.88 -50.48 -13.02
C GLU A 140 6.30 -49.08 -12.52
N VAL A 141 6.69 -48.99 -11.28
CA VAL A 141 7.18 -47.81 -10.63
C VAL A 141 8.56 -48.10 -10.08
N THR A 142 9.50 -47.17 -10.21
CA THR A 142 10.84 -47.29 -9.67
C THR A 142 10.79 -47.55 -8.16
N PRO A 143 11.43 -48.62 -7.66
CA PRO A 143 11.43 -48.95 -6.23
C PRO A 143 12.00 -47.82 -5.36
N GLY A 144 11.36 -47.53 -4.21
CA GLY A 144 11.77 -46.50 -3.28
C GLY A 144 11.30 -45.08 -3.62
N SER A 145 10.48 -44.93 -4.67
CA SER A 145 9.87 -43.65 -5.03
C SER A 145 8.68 -43.29 -4.09
N ALA A 146 8.16 -42.10 -4.24
CA ALA A 146 7.06 -41.55 -3.43
C ALA A 146 5.72 -42.29 -3.64
N GLY A 147 5.63 -43.15 -4.67
CA GLY A 147 4.43 -43.93 -4.96
C GLY A 147 4.75 -45.38 -5.31
N SER A 148 3.73 -46.23 -5.35
CA SER A 148 3.78 -47.63 -5.75
C SER A 148 2.53 -48.00 -6.56
N ILE A 149 2.63 -49.12 -7.33
CA ILE A 149 1.52 -49.61 -8.11
C ILE A 149 0.71 -50.60 -7.28
N SER A 150 -0.59 -50.47 -7.33
CA SER A 150 -1.60 -51.42 -6.82
C SER A 150 -2.55 -51.79 -7.94
N GLY A 151 -3.16 -52.97 -7.83
CA GLY A 151 -4.12 -53.45 -8.83
C GLY A 151 -3.54 -54.46 -9.80
N THR A 152 -4.25 -54.70 -10.89
CA THR A 152 -3.93 -55.70 -11.91
C THR A 152 -4.05 -55.12 -13.31
N LEU A 153 -3.60 -55.87 -14.32
CA LEU A 153 -3.65 -55.46 -15.73
C LEU A 153 -5.03 -54.90 -16.10
N GLY A 154 -5.04 -53.70 -16.61
CA GLY A 154 -6.24 -52.95 -17.01
C GLY A 154 -6.94 -52.19 -15.87
N ASN A 155 -6.52 -52.36 -14.61
CA ASN A 155 -7.09 -51.66 -13.46
C ASN A 155 -5.99 -51.32 -12.43
N TYR A 156 -5.04 -50.55 -12.88
CA TYR A 156 -3.93 -50.09 -12.01
C TYR A 156 -4.28 -48.79 -11.27
N GLN A 157 -3.76 -48.71 -10.06
CA GLN A 157 -3.82 -47.51 -9.21
C GLN A 157 -2.40 -47.16 -8.79
N LEU A 158 -2.03 -45.91 -8.95
CA LEU A 158 -0.85 -45.34 -8.32
C LEU A 158 -1.23 -44.89 -6.91
N VAL A 159 -0.60 -45.46 -5.90
CA VAL A 159 -0.87 -45.15 -4.48
C VAL A 159 0.33 -44.52 -3.81
N THR A 160 0.08 -43.65 -2.82
CA THR A 160 1.13 -42.97 -2.07
C THR A 160 1.93 -43.92 -1.18
N ASN A 161 3.23 -43.63 -1.03
CA ASN A 161 4.11 -44.23 -0.03
C ASN A 161 4.33 -43.30 1.18
N ASN A 162 3.50 -42.26 1.34
CA ASN A 162 3.55 -41.25 2.40
C ASN A 162 4.89 -40.48 2.47
N GLN A 163 5.48 -40.23 1.34
CA GLN A 163 6.70 -39.42 1.22
C GLN A 163 6.65 -38.54 -0.02
N THR A 164 7.38 -37.44 0.01
CA THR A 164 7.56 -36.55 -1.16
C THR A 164 8.67 -37.06 -2.07
N GLY A 165 8.64 -36.65 -3.34
CA GLY A 165 9.65 -36.98 -4.33
C GLY A 165 9.04 -37.40 -5.65
N ILE A 166 9.91 -37.72 -6.61
CA ILE A 166 9.49 -38.09 -7.95
C ILE A 166 9.05 -39.56 -7.98
N VAL A 167 7.88 -39.83 -8.56
CA VAL A 167 7.42 -41.14 -8.92
C VAL A 167 7.65 -41.33 -10.43
N THR A 168 8.62 -42.18 -10.81
CA THR A 168 8.84 -42.53 -12.20
C THR A 168 8.02 -43.76 -12.52
N ILE A 169 7.08 -43.63 -13.45
CA ILE A 169 6.15 -44.66 -13.89
C ILE A 169 6.57 -45.11 -15.28
N THR A 170 6.89 -46.37 -15.41
CA THR A 170 7.27 -46.97 -16.68
C THR A 170 6.12 -47.83 -17.21
N PHE A 171 5.58 -47.46 -18.33
CA PHE A 171 4.64 -48.26 -19.13
C PHE A 171 5.39 -49.05 -20.17
N PHE A 172 5.13 -50.32 -20.30
CA PHE A 172 5.85 -51.16 -21.29
C PHE A 172 5.00 -52.26 -21.85
N THR A 173 5.35 -52.71 -23.08
CA THR A 173 4.79 -53.89 -23.71
C THR A 173 5.87 -54.95 -23.81
N VAL A 174 5.48 -56.25 -23.73
CA VAL A 174 6.42 -57.34 -23.87
C VAL A 174 6.31 -58.03 -25.24
N GLU A 175 7.40 -58.55 -25.73
CA GLU A 175 7.53 -59.14 -27.08
C GLU A 175 6.54 -60.30 -27.30
N ASN A 176 6.33 -61.09 -26.28
CA ASN A 176 5.48 -62.31 -26.40
C ASN A 176 4.00 -62.03 -26.55
N ASP A 177 3.52 -60.85 -26.14
CA ASP A 177 2.11 -60.51 -26.22
C ASP A 177 1.68 -60.09 -27.64
N HIS A 178 2.62 -59.54 -28.42
CA HIS A 178 2.38 -59.21 -29.81
C HIS A 178 3.67 -59.24 -30.63
N PRO A 179 4.07 -60.42 -31.10
CA PRO A 179 5.39 -60.62 -31.72
C PRO A 179 5.61 -59.82 -33.00
N ASN A 180 4.56 -59.32 -33.62
CA ASN A 180 4.62 -58.56 -34.84
C ASN A 180 5.09 -57.10 -34.64
N PHE A 181 5.20 -56.67 -33.41
CA PHE A 181 5.65 -55.32 -33.04
C PHE A 181 6.92 -55.38 -32.17
N TYR A 182 7.73 -54.33 -32.27
CA TYR A 182 8.80 -54.15 -31.29
C TYR A 182 8.20 -53.76 -29.95
N PRO A 183 8.77 -54.24 -28.81
CA PRO A 183 8.40 -53.72 -27.53
C PRO A 183 8.51 -52.20 -27.44
N ALA A 184 7.62 -51.54 -26.77
CA ALA A 184 7.62 -50.12 -26.55
C ALA A 184 7.69 -49.79 -25.05
N THR A 185 8.27 -48.67 -24.70
CA THR A 185 8.29 -48.11 -23.36
C THR A 185 7.87 -46.66 -23.40
N LEU A 186 7.21 -46.19 -22.34
CA LEU A 186 6.87 -44.80 -22.07
C LEU A 186 7.14 -44.53 -20.59
N GLU A 187 7.94 -43.53 -20.28
CA GLU A 187 8.19 -43.10 -18.93
C GLU A 187 7.48 -41.75 -18.65
N LEU A 188 6.78 -41.68 -17.53
CA LEU A 188 6.16 -40.45 -17.01
C LEU A 188 6.63 -40.23 -15.58
N ASN A 189 6.75 -38.97 -15.21
CA ASN A 189 7.13 -38.53 -13.88
C ASN A 189 5.94 -37.81 -13.24
N LEU A 190 5.65 -38.13 -11.98
CA LEU A 190 4.76 -37.38 -11.10
C LEU A 190 5.57 -36.89 -9.93
N ASP A 191 5.58 -35.57 -9.69
CA ASP A 191 6.22 -34.98 -8.50
C ASP A 191 5.22 -34.92 -7.34
N VAL A 192 5.56 -35.59 -6.24
CA VAL A 192 4.79 -35.56 -5.00
C VAL A 192 5.41 -34.53 -4.08
N VAL A 193 4.71 -33.44 -3.83
CA VAL A 193 5.23 -32.25 -3.15
C VAL A 193 4.51 -31.97 -1.84
N LYS A 194 5.14 -31.17 -0.99
CA LYS A 194 4.46 -30.53 0.14
C LYS A 194 3.68 -29.32 -0.33
N LEU A 195 2.55 -29.05 0.31
CA LEU A 195 1.79 -27.81 0.11
C LEU A 195 2.57 -26.61 0.68
N ASN A 196 2.48 -25.50 0.02
CA ASN A 196 2.89 -24.23 0.61
C ASN A 196 1.82 -23.75 1.59
N GLN A 197 2.24 -23.00 2.58
CA GLN A 197 1.37 -22.39 3.57
C GLN A 197 1.72 -20.93 3.77
N ASN A 198 0.77 -20.15 4.27
CA ASN A 198 0.94 -18.74 4.55
C ASN A 198 0.67 -18.44 6.02
N ILE A 199 1.43 -17.51 6.58
CA ILE A 199 1.22 -16.99 7.91
C ILE A 199 0.58 -15.60 7.80
N SER A 200 -0.44 -15.35 8.61
CA SER A 200 -1.05 -14.03 8.80
C SER A 200 -1.06 -13.65 10.27
N PHE A 201 -0.84 -12.38 10.56
CA PHE A 201 -1.01 -11.83 11.90
C PHE A 201 -2.49 -11.53 12.16
N GLN A 202 -2.99 -11.88 13.36
CA GLN A 202 -4.40 -11.69 13.74
C GLN A 202 -4.50 -11.37 15.25
N PRO A 203 -4.70 -10.08 15.63
CA PRO A 203 -4.86 -8.92 14.75
C PRO A 203 -3.58 -8.54 14.01
N GLU A 204 -3.74 -7.82 12.90
CA GLU A 204 -2.60 -7.27 12.16
C GLU A 204 -1.92 -6.17 12.99
N PRO A 205 -0.64 -6.29 13.34
CA PRO A 205 0.05 -5.26 14.11
C PRO A 205 0.15 -3.95 13.33
N PRO A 206 0.09 -2.80 14.00
CA PRO A 206 0.26 -1.50 13.35
C PRO A 206 1.68 -1.36 12.78
N VAL A 207 1.82 -0.59 11.70
CA VAL A 207 3.14 -0.25 11.13
C VAL A 207 3.84 0.78 12.01
N GLU A 208 3.07 1.74 12.52
CA GLU A 208 3.54 2.82 13.40
C GLU A 208 2.54 3.01 14.54
N ILE A 209 3.06 3.31 15.73
CA ILE A 209 2.27 3.66 16.89
C ILE A 209 3.05 4.63 17.77
N ASN A 210 2.36 5.60 18.37
CA ASN A 210 2.97 6.49 19.32
C ASN A 210 3.19 5.79 20.66
N TYR A 211 4.33 6.05 21.27
CA TYR A 211 4.64 5.59 22.62
C TYR A 211 3.61 6.10 23.64
N SER A 212 3.22 5.23 24.54
CA SER A 212 2.56 5.58 25.78
C SER A 212 3.11 4.71 26.90
N GLU A 213 3.05 5.18 28.12
CA GLU A 213 3.37 4.36 29.28
C GLU A 213 2.44 3.13 29.32
N ASP A 214 2.98 1.98 29.64
CA ASP A 214 2.27 0.69 29.64
C ASP A 214 1.68 0.24 28.29
N LEU A 215 2.24 0.72 27.14
CA LEU A 215 1.80 0.30 25.81
C LEU A 215 2.01 -1.21 25.63
N GLU A 216 0.91 -1.92 25.48
CA GLU A 216 0.87 -3.35 25.18
C GLU A 216 0.18 -3.62 23.86
N LEU A 217 0.74 -4.53 23.08
CA LEU A 217 0.18 -5.00 21.81
C LEU A 217 0.04 -6.51 21.83
N GLU A 218 -1.11 -7.02 21.46
CA GLU A 218 -1.26 -8.45 21.21
C GLU A 218 -0.64 -8.81 19.87
N ILE A 219 0.31 -9.75 19.86
CA ILE A 219 0.98 -10.26 18.67
C ILE A 219 0.63 -11.73 18.52
N ASN A 220 -0.30 -12.02 17.68
CA ASN A 220 -0.69 -13.38 17.33
C ASN A 220 -0.56 -13.62 15.84
N ALA A 221 -0.10 -14.82 15.47
CA ALA A 221 0.03 -15.23 14.09
C ALA A 221 -0.57 -16.62 13.91
N VAL A 222 -1.22 -16.83 12.79
CA VAL A 222 -1.84 -18.11 12.42
C VAL A 222 -1.43 -18.54 11.02
N SER A 223 -1.33 -19.85 10.82
CA SER A 223 -1.11 -20.42 9.50
C SER A 223 -2.44 -20.93 8.93
N ASP A 224 -2.62 -20.81 7.59
CA ASP A 224 -3.73 -21.41 6.85
C ASP A 224 -3.70 -22.94 6.87
N SER A 225 -2.56 -23.54 7.22
CA SER A 225 -2.41 -24.98 7.47
C SER A 225 -2.97 -25.45 8.83
N ASN A 226 -3.33 -24.54 9.72
CA ASN A 226 -3.69 -24.77 11.12
C ASN A 226 -2.56 -25.39 11.98
N LEU A 227 -1.32 -25.28 11.55
CA LEU A 227 -0.15 -25.65 12.34
C LEU A 227 0.24 -24.49 13.28
N ASP A 228 0.79 -24.84 14.45
CA ASP A 228 1.23 -23.86 15.43
C ASP A 228 2.34 -22.96 14.88
N VAL A 229 2.17 -21.65 15.06
CA VAL A 229 3.13 -20.64 14.64
C VAL A 229 3.92 -20.15 15.86
N ASN A 230 5.23 -20.16 15.77
CA ASN A 230 6.11 -19.53 16.73
C ASN A 230 6.32 -18.06 16.37
N VAL A 231 6.24 -17.17 17.38
CA VAL A 231 6.44 -15.72 17.19
C VAL A 231 7.60 -15.27 18.05
N GLU A 232 8.56 -14.63 17.41
CA GLU A 232 9.77 -14.10 18.05
C GLU A 232 9.98 -12.63 17.71
N LYS A 233 10.74 -11.93 18.54
CA LYS A 233 11.16 -10.55 18.29
C LYS A 233 12.68 -10.42 18.26
N GLN A 234 13.20 -9.45 17.54
CA GLN A 234 14.66 -9.28 17.35
C GLN A 234 15.22 -7.96 17.90
N ASP A 235 14.47 -7.16 18.61
CA ASP A 235 15.02 -6.04 19.38
C ASP A 235 15.35 -6.46 20.80
N LEU A 236 16.37 -5.82 21.41
CA LEU A 236 16.78 -6.14 22.77
C LEU A 236 16.34 -5.10 23.81
N SER A 237 16.02 -3.87 23.39
CA SER A 237 15.80 -2.73 24.28
C SER A 237 14.49 -2.01 24.06
N VAL A 238 13.84 -2.19 22.91
CA VAL A 238 12.59 -1.46 22.58
C VAL A 238 11.38 -2.12 23.20
N SER A 239 11.38 -3.45 23.31
CA SER A 239 10.22 -4.19 23.79
C SER A 239 10.58 -5.50 24.53
N SER A 240 9.57 -6.10 25.15
CA SER A 240 9.59 -7.49 25.62
C SER A 240 8.37 -8.23 25.12
N LEU A 241 8.53 -9.51 24.75
CA LEU A 241 7.43 -10.35 24.25
C LEU A 241 7.25 -11.53 25.22
N GLN A 242 6.07 -11.64 25.82
CA GLN A 242 5.68 -12.77 26.67
C GLN A 242 4.22 -13.14 26.44
N ASN A 243 3.95 -14.42 26.27
CA ASN A 243 2.58 -14.94 26.10
C ASN A 243 1.79 -14.18 25.01
N LYS A 244 2.44 -13.85 23.88
CA LYS A 244 1.87 -13.07 22.78
C LYS A 244 1.57 -11.60 23.10
N ILE A 245 1.94 -11.11 24.27
CA ILE A 245 1.84 -9.70 24.63
C ILE A 245 3.21 -9.06 24.45
N LEU A 246 3.27 -8.09 23.56
CA LEU A 246 4.41 -7.22 23.33
C LEU A 246 4.27 -5.97 24.21
N ARG A 247 5.15 -5.81 25.19
CA ARG A 247 5.25 -4.60 26.02
C ARG A 247 6.32 -3.69 25.47
N VAL A 248 5.96 -2.44 25.24
CA VAL A 248 6.86 -1.45 24.67
C VAL A 248 7.57 -0.70 25.80
N ASN A 249 8.88 -0.71 25.81
CA ASN A 249 9.72 -0.09 26.84
C ASN A 249 10.45 1.15 26.33
N ASN A 250 10.56 1.33 25.01
CA ASN A 250 11.31 2.43 24.39
C ASN A 250 10.77 2.74 23.00
N ILE A 251 11.15 3.89 22.45
CA ILE A 251 10.92 4.24 21.06
C ILE A 251 11.92 3.50 20.14
N GLY A 252 11.56 3.27 18.90
CA GLY A 252 12.42 2.59 17.93
C GLY A 252 11.66 1.57 17.10
N GLN A 253 12.41 0.69 16.43
CA GLN A 253 11.83 -0.35 15.58
C GLN A 253 11.85 -1.70 16.28
N ILE A 254 10.75 -2.42 16.17
CA ILE A 254 10.57 -3.78 16.66
C ILE A 254 10.37 -4.68 15.45
N TYR A 255 11.21 -5.67 15.31
CA TYR A 255 11.13 -6.68 14.25
C TYR A 255 10.46 -7.93 14.81
N ILE A 256 9.31 -8.30 14.27
CA ILE A 256 8.56 -9.50 14.64
C ILE A 256 8.74 -10.51 13.51
N THR A 257 9.11 -11.72 13.86
CA THR A 257 9.17 -12.86 12.94
C THR A 257 8.21 -13.92 13.45
N ALA A 258 7.29 -14.33 12.60
CA ALA A 258 6.41 -15.46 12.80
C ALA A 258 6.90 -16.60 11.92
N GLU A 259 7.17 -17.77 12.50
CA GLU A 259 7.75 -18.91 11.82
C GLU A 259 6.88 -20.16 12.02
N GLN A 260 6.71 -20.90 10.94
CA GLN A 260 6.12 -22.23 10.96
C GLN A 260 7.06 -23.22 10.25
N GLY A 261 7.57 -24.21 10.99
CA GLY A 261 8.62 -25.12 10.52
C GLY A 261 8.18 -26.16 9.49
N GLY A 262 6.92 -26.18 9.12
CA GLY A 262 6.34 -27.21 8.25
C GLY A 262 6.15 -28.55 8.96
N ASN A 263 5.67 -29.52 8.21
CA ASN A 263 5.56 -30.92 8.63
C ASN A 263 5.71 -31.86 7.43
N GLU A 264 5.19 -33.06 7.51
CA GLU A 264 5.19 -34.01 6.38
C GLU A 264 4.39 -33.54 5.17
N PHE A 265 3.36 -32.68 5.37
CA PHE A 265 2.45 -32.22 4.31
C PHE A 265 2.68 -30.77 3.85
N TYR A 266 3.33 -29.97 4.66
CA TYR A 266 3.49 -28.53 4.41
C TYR A 266 4.95 -28.09 4.46
N ASN A 267 5.32 -27.20 3.56
CA ASN A 267 6.61 -26.54 3.55
C ASN A 267 6.72 -25.54 4.72
N PRO A 268 7.93 -25.30 5.27
CA PRO A 268 8.15 -24.25 6.23
C PRO A 268 7.88 -22.88 5.59
N THR A 269 7.45 -21.92 6.41
CA THR A 269 7.20 -20.54 5.97
C THR A 269 7.48 -19.55 7.10
N THR A 270 7.77 -18.31 6.74
CA THR A 270 7.98 -17.22 7.68
C THR A 270 7.21 -15.97 7.24
N ALA A 271 6.74 -15.17 8.20
CA ALA A 271 6.19 -13.86 7.98
C ALA A 271 6.87 -12.84 8.91
N ASN A 272 7.20 -11.68 8.37
CA ASN A 272 7.89 -10.63 9.11
C ASN A 272 7.03 -9.38 9.22
N ARG A 273 7.13 -8.69 10.35
CA ARG A 273 6.50 -7.40 10.61
C ARG A 273 7.50 -6.47 11.29
N VAL A 274 7.48 -5.22 10.89
CA VAL A 274 8.20 -4.14 11.56
C VAL A 274 7.17 -3.21 12.17
N ILE A 275 7.31 -2.91 13.46
CA ILE A 275 6.51 -1.93 14.18
C ILE A 275 7.44 -0.79 14.57
N THR A 276 7.12 0.42 14.15
CA THR A 276 7.87 1.62 14.52
C THR A 276 7.18 2.31 15.70
N ILE A 277 7.86 2.39 16.83
CA ILE A 277 7.38 3.14 17.99
C ILE A 277 7.90 4.57 17.85
N LEU A 278 6.98 5.47 17.61
CA LEU A 278 7.23 6.91 17.50
C LEU A 278 7.14 7.58 18.88
N PRO A 279 7.76 8.75 19.08
CA PRO A 279 7.55 9.52 20.30
C PRO A 279 6.06 9.79 20.54
N GLY A 280 5.62 9.57 21.77
CA GLY A 280 4.27 9.85 22.22
C GLY A 280 3.92 11.34 22.13
N ASN A 281 2.67 11.66 22.09
CA ASN A 281 2.20 13.03 22.15
C ASN A 281 2.14 13.49 23.60
N THR A 282 2.50 14.75 23.84
CA THR A 282 2.26 15.43 25.12
C THR A 282 0.97 16.21 24.99
N GLU A 283 0.08 16.07 25.96
CA GLU A 283 -1.17 16.82 26.02
C GLU A 283 -1.11 17.82 27.18
N LEU A 284 -1.47 19.07 26.89
CA LEU A 284 -1.67 20.13 27.87
C LEU A 284 -3.13 20.57 27.78
N SER A 285 -3.79 20.78 28.92
CA SER A 285 -5.17 21.20 28.98
C SER A 285 -5.46 22.08 30.21
N ASN A 286 -6.62 22.74 30.21
CA ASN A 286 -7.09 23.54 31.32
C ASN A 286 -6.10 24.66 31.74
N PHE A 287 -5.59 25.41 30.74
CA PHE A 287 -4.74 26.56 31.02
C PHE A 287 -5.53 27.85 30.86
N SER A 288 -5.59 28.66 31.92
CA SER A 288 -6.23 29.97 31.88
C SER A 288 -5.52 30.91 32.85
N ILE A 289 -5.43 32.17 32.45
CA ILE A 289 -4.87 33.23 33.26
C ILE A 289 -6.02 34.21 33.56
N PRO A 290 -6.27 34.54 34.84
CA PRO A 290 -7.31 35.50 35.19
C PRO A 290 -6.90 36.92 34.77
N ASP A 291 -7.86 37.71 34.29
CA ASP A 291 -7.64 39.13 34.02
C ASP A 291 -7.15 39.83 35.30
N LYS A 292 -6.33 40.85 35.14
CA LYS A 292 -5.78 41.67 36.19
C LYS A 292 -5.89 43.14 35.87
N PHE A 293 -5.72 43.97 36.89
CA PHE A 293 -5.54 45.40 36.70
C PHE A 293 -4.06 45.77 36.74
N VAL A 294 -3.69 46.86 36.07
CA VAL A 294 -2.37 47.46 36.23
C VAL A 294 -2.18 47.83 37.70
N TYR A 295 -0.99 47.59 38.24
CA TYR A 295 -0.63 47.75 39.66
C TYR A 295 -1.20 46.68 40.60
N ASP A 296 -1.89 45.65 40.12
CA ASP A 296 -2.13 44.43 40.93
C ASP A 296 -0.79 43.76 41.26
N ASP A 297 -0.74 43.03 42.36
CA ASP A 297 0.44 42.25 42.75
C ASP A 297 0.77 41.17 41.71
N ASP A 298 2.05 40.92 41.55
CA ASP A 298 2.55 39.76 40.81
C ASP A 298 1.93 38.46 41.35
N PHE A 299 1.68 37.49 40.49
CA PHE A 299 0.99 36.31 40.89
C PHE A 299 1.53 35.05 40.23
N GLU A 300 1.30 33.91 40.89
CA GLU A 300 1.72 32.59 40.41
C GLU A 300 0.78 32.04 39.31
N ILE A 301 1.38 31.45 38.29
CA ILE A 301 0.66 30.73 37.26
C ILE A 301 0.11 29.44 37.82
N THR A 302 -1.18 29.18 37.63
CA THR A 302 -1.75 27.86 37.86
C THR A 302 -1.37 26.98 36.65
N PRO A 303 -0.56 25.93 36.83
CA PRO A 303 -0.10 25.10 35.71
C PRO A 303 -1.25 24.45 34.95
N PRO A 304 -1.15 24.28 33.63
CA PRO A 304 -2.07 23.43 32.91
C PRO A 304 -1.95 21.99 33.37
N ILE A 305 -3.01 21.19 33.16
CA ILE A 305 -2.94 19.75 33.33
C ILE A 305 -2.09 19.15 32.20
N SER A 306 -1.04 18.44 32.60
CA SER A 306 -0.15 17.75 31.63
C SER A 306 -0.37 16.24 31.68
N SER A 307 -0.24 15.58 30.55
CA SER A 307 -0.23 14.11 30.46
C SER A 307 1.06 13.47 30.99
N ARG A 308 2.03 14.27 31.41
CA ARG A 308 3.33 13.83 31.97
C ARG A 308 3.87 14.84 32.99
N ASP A 309 4.75 14.34 33.85
CA ASP A 309 5.34 15.08 34.97
C ASP A 309 6.67 15.78 34.66
N ASP A 310 6.84 16.31 33.44
CA ASP A 310 8.03 17.07 33.10
C ASP A 310 7.84 18.57 33.45
N GLU A 311 8.94 19.29 33.59
CA GLU A 311 8.96 20.72 33.87
C GLU A 311 8.23 21.53 32.79
N ILE A 312 7.33 22.42 33.21
CA ILE A 312 6.65 23.35 32.34
C ILE A 312 7.31 24.72 32.48
N THR A 313 7.71 25.28 31.37
CA THR A 313 8.23 26.64 31.28
C THR A 313 7.18 27.59 30.69
N TYR A 314 7.28 28.87 31.02
CA TYR A 314 6.27 29.84 30.60
C TYR A 314 6.92 31.04 29.94
N SER A 315 6.22 31.65 29.00
CA SER A 315 6.63 32.87 28.33
C SER A 315 5.43 33.76 28.00
N SER A 316 5.68 35.06 27.93
CA SER A 316 4.74 36.05 27.41
C SER A 316 5.12 36.41 25.98
N ASP A 317 4.15 36.62 25.10
CA ASP A 317 4.36 37.15 23.74
C ASP A 317 4.45 38.69 23.69
N ASN A 318 4.10 39.36 24.81
CA ASN A 318 4.17 40.83 24.92
C ASN A 318 4.75 41.24 26.28
N PRO A 319 6.06 41.47 26.36
CA PRO A 319 6.74 41.86 27.59
C PRO A 319 6.38 43.29 28.08
N ASP A 320 5.75 44.13 27.25
CA ASP A 320 5.28 45.44 27.65
C ASP A 320 3.99 45.38 28.46
N VAL A 321 3.29 44.25 28.41
CA VAL A 321 2.08 43.98 29.19
C VAL A 321 2.38 43.09 30.39
N ALA A 322 3.11 41.99 30.20
CA ALA A 322 3.53 41.10 31.26
C ALA A 322 4.83 40.37 30.94
N VAL A 323 5.65 40.19 31.97
CA VAL A 323 6.88 39.38 31.92
C VAL A 323 6.68 38.16 32.81
N VAL A 324 7.18 37.01 32.34
CA VAL A 324 7.16 35.78 33.14
C VAL A 324 8.54 35.47 33.69
N SER A 325 8.64 35.25 34.98
CA SER A 325 9.86 34.87 35.68
C SER A 325 9.60 33.54 36.46
N GLY A 326 10.09 32.44 35.91
CA GLY A 326 9.76 31.12 36.43
C GLY A 326 8.25 30.83 36.30
N THR A 327 7.56 30.73 37.39
CA THR A 327 6.11 30.51 37.48
C THR A 327 5.32 31.78 37.85
N THR A 328 5.99 32.91 37.98
CA THR A 328 5.38 34.18 38.40
C THR A 328 5.14 35.08 37.17
N ILE A 329 3.95 35.65 37.03
CA ILE A 329 3.62 36.70 36.10
C ILE A 329 3.83 38.04 36.79
N ILE A 330 4.69 38.89 36.21
CA ILE A 330 4.96 40.25 36.60
C ILE A 330 4.18 41.16 35.65
N ILE A 331 3.28 41.97 36.23
CA ILE A 331 2.46 42.92 35.49
C ILE A 331 3.28 44.16 35.14
N VAL A 332 3.37 44.50 33.86
CA VAL A 332 4.20 45.64 33.37
C VAL A 332 3.32 46.80 32.93
N GLY A 333 2.25 46.53 32.19
CA GLY A 333 1.41 47.58 31.63
C GLY A 333 0.06 47.07 31.14
N VAL A 334 -0.80 48.02 30.80
CA VAL A 334 -2.15 47.75 30.28
C VAL A 334 -2.08 47.16 28.89
N GLY A 335 -2.90 46.13 28.60
CA GLY A 335 -3.01 45.54 27.29
C GLY A 335 -3.31 44.07 27.32
N ASN A 336 -3.16 43.43 26.14
CA ASN A 336 -3.33 42.00 25.96
C ASN A 336 -2.01 41.31 25.66
N CYS A 337 -1.81 40.16 26.22
CA CYS A 337 -0.75 39.24 25.81
C CYS A 337 -1.27 37.78 25.90
N ASN A 338 -0.52 36.84 25.36
CA ASN A 338 -0.72 35.44 25.61
C ASN A 338 0.41 34.89 26.49
N ILE A 339 0.05 34.20 27.53
CA ILE A 339 0.99 33.43 28.32
C ILE A 339 1.00 32.01 27.75
N THR A 340 2.16 31.57 27.33
CA THR A 340 2.35 30.25 26.73
C THR A 340 3.09 29.33 27.68
N ALA A 341 2.44 28.24 28.03
CA ALA A 341 3.04 27.11 28.72
C ALA A 341 3.72 26.20 27.67
N PHE A 342 4.96 25.84 27.93
CA PHE A 342 5.77 24.97 27.07
C PHE A 342 6.36 23.84 27.89
N ILE A 343 6.22 22.62 27.37
CA ILE A 343 6.88 21.43 27.88
C ILE A 343 7.79 20.87 26.79
N ASP A 344 9.07 20.70 27.10
CA ASP A 344 10.04 20.27 26.10
C ASP A 344 9.86 18.79 25.73
N SER A 345 10.37 18.42 24.57
CA SER A 345 10.47 17.01 24.19
C SER A 345 11.48 16.29 25.08
N ASN A 346 11.22 15.03 25.31
CA ASN A 346 12.19 14.13 25.92
C ASN A 346 12.42 12.90 25.03
N ASN A 347 13.09 11.88 25.55
CA ASN A 347 13.42 10.68 24.77
C ASN A 347 12.16 9.90 24.32
N PHE A 348 11.01 10.10 24.99
CA PHE A 348 9.80 9.31 24.76
C PHE A 348 8.63 10.13 24.20
N TYR A 349 8.63 11.45 24.40
CA TYR A 349 7.50 12.30 24.07
C TYR A 349 7.91 13.56 23.32
N LYS A 350 7.03 14.02 22.46
CA LYS A 350 7.16 15.30 21.75
C LYS A 350 6.92 16.47 22.70
N SER A 351 7.47 17.64 22.37
CA SER A 351 7.14 18.89 23.01
C SER A 351 5.66 19.26 22.79
N ALA A 352 5.13 20.07 23.70
CA ALA A 352 3.79 20.64 23.57
C ALA A 352 3.73 22.06 24.08
N THR A 353 2.80 22.84 23.54
CA THR A 353 2.52 24.21 23.95
C THR A 353 1.03 24.40 24.16
N LEU A 354 0.68 25.25 25.11
CA LEU A 354 -0.69 25.71 25.30
C LEU A 354 -0.66 27.17 25.75
N SER A 355 -1.40 28.02 25.06
CA SER A 355 -1.44 29.45 25.34
C SER A 355 -2.78 29.85 25.94
N ALA A 356 -2.73 30.78 26.87
CA ALA A 356 -3.89 31.40 27.48
C ALA A 356 -3.82 32.93 27.29
N PRO A 357 -4.91 33.58 26.89
CA PRO A 357 -4.94 35.02 26.82
C PRO A 357 -4.87 35.61 28.25
N PHE A 358 -4.17 36.72 28.36
CA PHE A 358 -4.07 37.49 29.60
C PHE A 358 -4.37 38.95 29.29
N LEU A 359 -5.37 39.52 29.97
CA LEU A 359 -5.76 40.89 29.81
C LEU A 359 -5.39 41.68 31.11
N VAL A 360 -4.59 42.70 30.96
CA VAL A 360 -4.33 43.69 32.00
C VAL A 360 -5.17 44.92 31.73
N LYS A 361 -6.14 45.16 32.58
CA LYS A 361 -7.06 46.29 32.49
C LYS A 361 -6.45 47.52 33.19
N PRO A 362 -6.76 48.74 32.71
CA PRO A 362 -6.48 49.94 33.49
C PRO A 362 -7.25 49.82 34.83
N ARG A 363 -6.71 50.33 35.92
CA ARG A 363 -7.38 50.39 37.21
C ARG A 363 -8.44 51.47 37.16
N ASP A 364 -9.60 51.19 37.70
CA ASP A 364 -10.73 52.06 37.85
C ASP A 364 -11.29 51.74 39.25
N THR A 365 -10.86 52.55 40.24
CA THR A 365 -11.06 52.25 41.66
C THR A 365 -12.50 52.44 42.12
N ASP A 366 -13.17 53.45 41.59
CA ASP A 366 -14.54 53.79 41.95
C ASP A 366 -15.59 53.25 40.97
N GLN A 367 -15.15 52.64 39.86
CA GLN A 367 -15.94 51.96 38.83
C GLN A 367 -16.90 52.87 38.05
N ASP A 368 -16.46 54.10 37.81
CA ASP A 368 -17.25 55.07 37.05
C ASP A 368 -17.02 54.99 35.54
N GLY A 369 -16.05 54.18 35.07
CA GLY A 369 -15.70 53.98 33.68
C GLY A 369 -14.49 54.77 33.21
N ILE A 370 -13.90 55.59 34.02
CA ILE A 370 -12.67 56.33 33.77
C ILE A 370 -11.54 55.68 34.57
N PRO A 371 -10.44 55.31 33.90
CA PRO A 371 -9.29 54.73 34.59
C PRO A 371 -8.63 55.71 35.57
N ASP A 372 -8.15 55.22 36.75
CA ASP A 372 -7.51 56.01 37.81
C ASP A 372 -6.44 57.00 37.27
N ASP A 373 -5.67 56.56 36.23
CA ASP A 373 -4.62 57.39 35.63
C ASP A 373 -5.15 58.57 34.81
N SER A 374 -6.43 58.58 34.46
CA SER A 374 -7.09 59.57 33.60
C SER A 374 -8.24 60.23 34.35
N ASP A 375 -8.55 59.75 35.56
CA ASP A 375 -9.63 60.17 36.38
C ASP A 375 -9.17 61.35 37.28
N ASN A 376 -9.97 62.42 37.26
CA ASN A 376 -9.72 63.60 38.13
C ASN A 376 -10.25 63.43 39.56
N CYS A 377 -11.00 62.31 39.80
CA CYS A 377 -11.45 61.88 41.16
C CYS A 377 -11.30 60.37 41.33
N PRO A 378 -10.13 59.75 41.37
CA PRO A 378 -9.94 58.27 41.26
C PRO A 378 -10.64 57.42 42.36
N ASP A 379 -11.10 58.03 43.43
CA ASP A 379 -11.77 57.34 44.56
C ASP A 379 -13.26 57.72 44.63
N VAL A 380 -13.80 58.62 43.77
CA VAL A 380 -15.16 59.14 43.85
C VAL A 380 -15.79 59.20 42.46
N ALA A 381 -16.70 58.28 42.18
CA ALA A 381 -17.35 58.13 40.88
C ALA A 381 -17.90 59.47 40.30
N ASN A 382 -17.29 59.94 39.24
CA ASN A 382 -17.67 61.14 38.54
C ASN A 382 -17.48 61.01 37.01
N PRO A 383 -18.29 60.15 36.33
CA PRO A 383 -18.12 59.78 34.93
C PRO A 383 -18.21 60.97 33.97
N ASP A 384 -18.66 62.13 34.41
CA ASP A 384 -18.69 63.38 33.66
C ASP A 384 -17.38 64.17 33.74
N GLN A 385 -16.46 63.79 34.66
CA GLN A 385 -15.13 64.35 34.83
C GLN A 385 -15.16 65.89 34.96
N SER A 386 -16.24 66.44 35.57
CA SER A 386 -16.40 67.86 35.80
C SER A 386 -15.28 68.41 36.70
N ASP A 387 -14.66 69.53 36.25
CA ASP A 387 -13.60 70.25 36.93
C ASP A 387 -13.76 71.74 36.52
N GLU A 388 -14.59 72.48 37.28
CA GLU A 388 -15.04 73.86 36.92
C GLU A 388 -13.92 74.86 37.08
N ASP A 389 -12.96 74.66 37.99
CA ASP A 389 -11.85 75.53 38.18
C ASP A 389 -10.56 75.14 37.50
N PHE A 390 -10.58 73.96 36.84
CA PHE A 390 -9.54 73.35 36.02
C PHE A 390 -8.23 73.13 36.77
N ASP A 391 -8.33 72.76 38.05
CA ASP A 391 -7.16 72.47 38.85
C ASP A 391 -6.65 71.06 38.74
N GLY A 392 -7.37 70.19 38.03
CA GLY A 392 -7.06 68.81 37.79
C GLY A 392 -7.59 67.88 38.86
N VAL A 393 -8.36 68.36 39.83
CA VAL A 393 -9.14 67.62 40.79
C VAL A 393 -10.62 67.81 40.38
N GLY A 394 -11.38 66.73 40.21
CA GLY A 394 -12.77 66.85 39.81
C GLY A 394 -13.66 67.48 40.89
N ASP A 395 -14.68 68.19 40.47
CA ASP A 395 -15.64 68.90 41.37
C ASP A 395 -16.17 68.03 42.51
N TYR A 396 -16.31 66.71 42.25
CA TYR A 396 -16.87 65.74 43.22
C TYR A 396 -15.92 65.39 44.38
N CYS A 397 -14.63 65.52 44.18
CA CYS A 397 -13.59 65.18 45.15
C CYS A 397 -12.70 66.36 45.52
N ASP A 398 -12.92 67.53 44.92
CA ASP A 398 -12.17 68.72 45.20
C ASP A 398 -12.61 69.35 46.55
N PRO A 399 -11.73 69.41 47.55
CA PRO A 399 -12.03 70.05 48.81
C PRO A 399 -12.18 71.59 48.72
N ASP A 400 -11.67 72.18 47.65
CA ASP A 400 -11.69 73.60 47.43
C ASP A 400 -12.84 74.09 46.54
N PHE A 401 -13.65 73.15 45.97
CA PHE A 401 -14.90 73.43 45.27
C PHE A 401 -16.08 73.59 46.26
N PRO A 402 -16.73 74.69 46.33
CA PRO A 402 -16.96 75.83 45.42
C PRO A 402 -16.39 77.19 45.96
N LEU A 403 -15.19 77.25 46.37
CA LEU A 403 -14.63 78.47 46.99
C LEU A 403 -14.06 79.51 45.99
N CYS A 404 -14.09 79.26 44.73
CA CYS A 404 -13.69 80.24 43.67
C CYS A 404 -14.67 80.33 42.52
N GLU A 405 -15.84 80.97 42.76
CA GLU A 405 -16.60 81.51 41.62
C GLU A 405 -15.74 82.54 40.89
N GLY A 406 -15.08 82.18 39.80
CA GLY A 406 -14.40 83.17 38.88
C GLY A 406 -12.93 83.54 39.15
N CYS A 407 -12.14 82.67 39.81
CA CYS A 407 -10.70 82.92 39.89
C CYS A 407 -9.99 82.54 38.62
N PRO A 408 -9.48 83.46 37.81
CA PRO A 408 -8.66 83.10 36.64
C PRO A 408 -7.31 82.55 37.14
N LEU A 409 -6.85 81.50 36.51
CA LEU A 409 -5.49 81.04 36.67
C LEU A 409 -4.50 82.11 36.39
N PRO A 410 -3.36 82.20 37.08
CA PRO A 410 -2.29 83.11 36.70
C PRO A 410 -1.92 82.97 35.22
N GLU A 411 -1.82 84.06 34.48
CA GLU A 411 -1.53 84.09 33.04
C GLU A 411 -0.24 83.34 32.65
N ASN A 412 0.61 82.98 33.59
CA ASN A 412 1.86 82.23 33.46
C ASN A 412 1.80 80.80 33.88
N GLU A 413 0.62 80.21 34.15
CA GLU A 413 0.39 78.86 34.50
C GLU A 413 -0.51 78.15 33.47
N ILE A 414 -0.19 76.87 33.09
CA ILE A 414 -0.99 76.05 32.16
C ILE A 414 -1.59 74.90 32.93
N LYS A 415 -2.84 74.58 32.59
CA LYS A 415 -3.49 73.27 32.99
C LYS A 415 -3.89 72.48 31.82
N VAL A 416 -3.66 71.16 31.88
CA VAL A 416 -3.83 70.24 30.76
C VAL A 416 -5.02 69.33 31.12
N SER A 417 -6.08 69.34 30.28
CA SER A 417 -7.18 68.37 30.38
C SER A 417 -6.72 66.97 30.07
N ARG A 418 -7.21 66.01 30.82
CA ARG A 418 -6.86 64.60 30.62
C ARG A 418 -7.95 63.79 29.89
N LEU A 419 -9.06 64.44 29.55
CA LEU A 419 -10.16 63.84 28.80
C LEU A 419 -10.48 64.66 27.59
N ILE A 420 -10.83 64.00 26.52
CA ILE A 420 -11.36 64.58 25.29
C ILE A 420 -12.55 63.68 24.81
N THR A 421 -13.66 64.33 24.45
CA THR A 421 -14.87 63.69 23.94
C THR A 421 -15.25 64.29 22.58
N PRO A 422 -14.62 63.90 21.46
CA PRO A 422 -14.77 64.56 20.16
C PRO A 422 -16.20 64.61 19.63
N ASP A 423 -17.06 63.73 20.06
CA ASP A 423 -18.49 63.67 19.60
C ASP A 423 -19.40 64.61 20.37
N THR A 424 -18.90 65.36 21.31
CA THR A 424 -19.68 66.30 22.10
C THR A 424 -19.65 67.72 21.49
N PHE A 425 -20.64 68.58 21.87
CA PHE A 425 -20.61 69.99 21.53
C PHE A 425 -20.11 70.76 22.77
N GLY A 426 -18.97 71.38 22.68
CA GLY A 426 -18.42 72.17 23.73
C GLY A 426 -16.91 72.19 23.76
N PRO A 427 -16.27 72.74 24.78
CA PRO A 427 -14.82 72.78 24.89
C PRO A 427 -14.16 71.43 24.93
N GLU A 428 -14.87 70.37 25.39
CA GLU A 428 -14.35 69.01 25.52
C GLU A 428 -14.27 68.27 24.15
N SER A 429 -14.82 68.85 23.09
CA SER A 429 -14.70 68.27 21.74
C SER A 429 -13.28 68.40 21.15
N THR A 430 -12.44 69.15 21.80
CA THR A 430 -11.02 69.26 21.47
C THR A 430 -10.20 69.21 22.76
N TRP A 431 -8.91 68.85 22.65
CA TRP A 431 -8.04 68.77 23.82
C TRP A 431 -7.74 70.15 24.35
N GLN A 432 -8.16 70.42 25.61
CA GLN A 432 -8.06 71.71 26.25
C GLN A 432 -6.78 71.82 27.08
N ILE A 433 -6.03 72.90 26.88
CA ILE A 433 -4.92 73.31 27.73
C ILE A 433 -5.13 74.77 28.03
N ILE A 434 -5.51 75.06 29.27
CA ILE A 434 -5.86 76.42 29.71
C ILE A 434 -4.59 77.30 29.65
N ASN A 435 -4.77 78.50 29.19
CA ASN A 435 -3.70 79.55 29.01
C ASN A 435 -2.64 79.15 27.94
N ILE A 436 -2.76 78.07 27.21
CA ILE A 436 -1.77 77.70 26.20
C ILE A 436 -1.64 78.68 25.07
N GLU A 437 -2.71 79.43 24.80
CA GLU A 437 -2.78 80.55 23.85
C GLU A 437 -1.80 81.66 24.17
N ASN A 438 -1.41 81.83 25.47
CA ASN A 438 -0.44 82.81 25.94
C ASN A 438 1.02 82.40 25.59
N PHE A 439 1.22 81.17 25.12
CA PHE A 439 2.55 80.60 24.83
C PHE A 439 2.69 80.16 23.37
N PRO A 440 2.87 81.02 22.43
CA PRO A 440 2.88 80.76 21.00
C PRO A 440 4.02 79.88 20.53
N ASN A 441 5.07 79.64 21.36
CA ASN A 441 6.14 78.71 21.06
C ASN A 441 6.02 77.36 21.79
N SER A 442 4.88 77.13 22.48
CA SER A 442 4.61 75.84 23.10
C SER A 442 4.65 74.73 22.08
N ARG A 443 5.07 73.56 22.50
CA ARG A 443 5.08 72.37 21.68
C ARG A 443 4.26 71.25 22.38
N VAL A 444 3.34 70.68 21.65
CA VAL A 444 2.53 69.57 22.14
C VAL A 444 2.82 68.33 21.30
N PHE A 445 2.88 67.20 21.94
CA PHE A 445 3.04 65.88 21.33
C PHE A 445 2.06 64.93 21.97
N ILE A 446 1.42 64.10 21.14
CA ILE A 446 0.53 63.02 21.60
C ILE A 446 1.00 61.73 20.99
N TYR A 447 1.14 60.70 21.81
CA TYR A 447 1.57 59.36 21.43
C TYR A 447 0.48 58.36 21.74
N ASN A 448 0.31 57.36 20.85
CA ASN A 448 -0.50 56.23 21.17
C ASN A 448 0.23 55.30 22.15
N ARG A 449 -0.48 54.28 22.68
CA ARG A 449 0.06 53.30 23.64
C ARG A 449 1.27 52.49 23.13
N ASN A 450 1.57 52.51 21.83
CA ASN A 450 2.74 51.86 21.24
C ASN A 450 3.92 52.82 21.07
N GLY A 451 3.84 54.05 21.63
CA GLY A 451 4.88 55.07 21.50
C GLY A 451 4.94 55.74 20.14
N GLN A 452 3.97 55.54 19.26
CA GLN A 452 3.91 56.19 17.96
C GLN A 452 3.29 57.58 18.09
N LEU A 453 3.97 58.59 17.57
CA LEU A 453 3.46 59.94 17.52
C LEU A 453 2.18 60.00 16.64
N VAL A 454 1.11 60.54 17.20
CA VAL A 454 -0.18 60.67 16.52
C VAL A 454 -0.55 62.11 16.23
N PHE A 455 -0.01 63.05 17.02
CA PHE A 455 -0.19 64.48 16.84
C PHE A 455 0.99 65.26 17.38
N GLU A 456 1.43 66.32 16.66
CA GLU A 456 2.37 67.34 17.16
C GLU A 456 1.96 68.71 16.65
N LYS A 457 2.17 69.73 17.47
CA LYS A 457 1.92 71.10 17.08
C LYS A 457 2.77 72.04 17.88
N VAL A 458 3.26 73.09 17.20
CA VAL A 458 3.88 74.29 17.81
C VAL A 458 2.85 75.35 17.88
N GLY A 459 2.76 76.08 19.02
CA GLY A 459 1.73 77.07 19.23
C GLY A 459 0.32 76.45 19.22
N TYR A 460 0.09 75.54 20.08
CA TYR A 460 -1.19 74.80 20.21
C TYR A 460 -2.30 75.81 20.57
N GLN A 461 -3.49 75.62 19.99
CA GLN A 461 -4.66 76.47 20.12
C GLN A 461 -5.93 75.76 20.54
N ASN A 462 -5.78 74.70 21.34
CA ASN A 462 -6.91 73.87 21.80
C ASN A 462 -7.77 73.29 20.65
N ASP A 463 -7.12 72.87 19.56
CA ASP A 463 -7.77 72.51 18.32
C ASP A 463 -7.58 71.05 17.86
N TRP A 464 -6.94 70.21 18.68
CA TRP A 464 -6.87 68.79 18.39
C TRP A 464 -8.13 68.05 18.86
N ASN A 465 -8.81 67.34 17.96
CA ASN A 465 -10.06 66.68 18.16
C ASN A 465 -9.97 65.14 18.12
N GLY A 466 -8.84 64.55 18.52
CA GLY A 466 -8.67 63.11 18.55
C GLY A 466 -8.40 62.46 17.22
N THR A 467 -7.95 63.21 16.21
CA THR A 467 -7.61 62.66 14.88
C THR A 467 -6.11 62.42 14.74
N TYR A 468 -5.74 61.43 13.91
CA TYR A 468 -4.37 61.15 13.51
C TYR A 468 -3.91 62.24 12.53
N GLN A 469 -2.83 62.90 12.83
CA GLN A 469 -2.37 64.08 12.09
C GLN A 469 -2.09 63.85 10.59
N GLU A 470 -1.58 62.65 10.25
CA GLU A 470 -1.23 62.31 8.88
C GLU A 470 -2.46 62.01 8.00
N THR A 471 -3.47 61.37 8.52
CA THR A 471 -4.63 60.89 7.76
C THR A 471 -5.90 61.68 8.02
N GLY A 472 -6.02 62.34 9.15
CA GLY A 472 -7.22 63.01 9.60
C GLY A 472 -8.33 62.07 10.07
N GLU A 473 -8.04 60.81 10.21
CA GLU A 473 -8.98 59.82 10.73
C GLU A 473 -9.04 59.89 12.27
N TYR A 474 -10.22 59.63 12.82
CA TYR A 474 -10.36 59.56 14.29
C TYR A 474 -9.58 58.41 14.87
N LEU A 475 -8.87 58.67 15.94
CA LEU A 475 -8.11 57.68 16.69
C LEU A 475 -9.07 56.82 17.55
N PRO A 476 -8.76 55.54 17.81
CA PRO A 476 -9.55 54.71 18.71
C PRO A 476 -9.71 55.30 20.12
N ALA A 477 -10.88 55.10 20.73
CA ALA A 477 -11.04 55.43 22.15
C ALA A 477 -9.99 54.70 23.01
N GLY A 478 -9.48 55.38 24.03
CA GLY A 478 -8.47 54.85 24.93
C GLY A 478 -7.42 55.83 25.36
N PRO A 479 -6.41 55.38 26.12
CA PRO A 479 -5.36 56.25 26.66
C PRO A 479 -4.30 56.60 25.59
N TYR A 480 -3.89 57.85 25.61
CA TYR A 480 -2.81 58.46 24.82
C TYR A 480 -1.86 59.17 25.78
N TYR A 481 -0.56 59.17 25.48
CA TYR A 481 0.43 59.85 26.30
C TYR A 481 0.77 61.17 25.68
N PHE A 482 0.71 62.28 26.49
CA PHE A 482 1.01 63.61 26.02
C PHE A 482 2.28 64.17 26.63
N PHE A 483 2.93 65.06 25.87
CA PHE A 483 3.95 66.00 26.33
C PHE A 483 3.53 67.40 25.88
N VAL A 484 3.58 68.35 26.84
CA VAL A 484 3.42 69.80 26.57
C VAL A 484 4.66 70.45 27.06
N GLU A 485 5.39 71.01 26.16
CA GLU A 485 6.61 71.75 26.46
C GLU A 485 6.34 73.25 26.26
N VAL A 486 6.50 74.08 27.33
CA VAL A 486 6.31 75.52 27.30
C VAL A 486 7.64 76.15 27.66
N SER A 487 8.41 76.49 26.58
CA SER A 487 9.78 76.98 26.72
C SER A 487 9.84 78.34 27.41
N GLU A 488 8.81 79.15 27.29
CA GLU A 488 8.72 80.52 27.86
C GLU A 488 8.71 80.50 29.40
N ILE A 489 8.16 79.47 30.00
CA ILE A 489 8.12 79.33 31.48
C ILE A 489 8.98 78.18 31.98
N GLY A 490 9.65 77.46 31.03
CA GLY A 490 10.52 76.31 31.38
C GLY A 490 9.76 75.11 31.93
N GLU A 491 8.49 75.00 31.59
CA GLU A 491 7.61 73.92 32.12
C GLU A 491 7.43 72.82 31.09
N ILE A 492 7.39 71.51 31.58
CA ILE A 492 7.07 70.41 30.80
C ILE A 492 5.94 69.62 31.61
N LYS A 493 4.76 69.63 31.02
CA LYS A 493 3.65 68.72 31.51
C LYS A 493 3.66 67.47 30.68
N LYS A 494 3.44 66.32 31.32
CA LYS A 494 3.31 65.02 30.66
C LYS A 494 2.35 64.17 31.46
N GLY A 495 1.62 63.30 30.78
CA GLY A 495 0.65 62.42 31.41
C GLY A 495 -0.18 61.68 30.41
N TRP A 496 -1.16 61.02 30.92
CA TRP A 496 -2.11 60.29 30.10
C TRP A 496 -3.32 61.18 29.75
N LEU A 497 -3.74 61.10 28.53
CA LEU A 497 -4.94 61.69 27.96
C LEU A 497 -5.88 60.59 27.51
N TYR A 498 -7.12 60.64 27.93
CA TYR A 498 -8.10 59.65 27.55
C TYR A 498 -9.01 60.19 26.46
N LEU A 499 -9.11 59.44 25.35
CA LEU A 499 -10.00 59.73 24.23
C LEU A 499 -11.24 58.87 24.35
N ASN A 500 -12.43 59.48 24.51
CA ASN A 500 -13.71 58.84 24.64
C ASN A 500 -14.68 59.37 23.55
N TYR A 501 -15.56 58.55 23.03
CA TYR A 501 -16.55 58.92 21.99
C TYR A 501 -17.95 58.68 22.50
#